data_547e4302c65b50bd924e22abab9800a1
#
_entry.id   547e4302c65b50bd924e22abab9800a1
#
_cell.length_a   1.000
_cell.length_b   1.000
_cell.length_c   1.000
_cell.angle_alpha   90.00
_cell.angle_beta   90.00
_cell.angle_gamma   90.00
#
_symmetry.space_group_name_H-M   'P 1'
#
loop_
_entity.id
_entity.type
_entity.pdbx_description
1 polymer ?
#
loop_
_entity_poly.entity_id
_entity_poly.type
_entity_poly.pdbx_seq_one_letter_code
_entity_poly.pdbx_strand_id
1 'polypeptide(L)'
;MIELLARLFIRDSRHTDDPRVRTAYGMLCSAVAITLNILLAAAKFVVGTLAGSVSITADAMNNLSDVGSGALTLVGFRLSGKKPDLEHPFGHGRIEYVMGLVIAGIILYAGIDALRGAAGKLLHPEAMEFTWAAVAVLVLSILVKVYMSVFYRRIGRKIGSTAMEMSGADA
;
A
#
# COMPACT_ATOMS: atom_id res chain seq x y z
N MET A 1 2.85 0.90 18.62
CA MET A 1 1.53 0.99 17.95
C MET A 1 1.19 -0.30 17.20
N ILE A 2 2.10 -0.83 16.34
CA ILE A 2 1.90 -2.07 15.56
C ILE A 2 1.57 -3.29 16.45
N GLU A 3 2.37 -3.52 17.49
CA GLU A 3 2.12 -4.63 18.43
C GLU A 3 0.84 -4.47 19.24
N LEU A 4 0.42 -3.22 19.47
CA LEU A 4 -0.84 -2.90 20.12
C LEU A 4 -2.03 -3.23 19.24
N LEU A 5 -2.00 -2.83 17.96
CA LEU A 5 -3.03 -3.18 16.97
C LEU A 5 -3.07 -4.71 16.74
N ALA A 6 -1.89 -5.34 16.60
CA ALA A 6 -1.82 -6.79 16.44
C ALA A 6 -2.38 -7.52 17.66
N ARG A 7 -2.09 -7.09 18.90
CA ARG A 7 -2.66 -7.68 20.11
C ARG A 7 -4.16 -7.48 20.27
N LEU A 8 -4.68 -6.35 19.75
CA LEU A 8 -6.12 -6.03 19.80
C LEU A 8 -6.93 -6.86 18.79
N PHE A 9 -6.38 -7.07 17.58
CA PHE A 9 -7.10 -7.67 16.47
C PHE A 9 -6.71 -9.10 16.15
N ILE A 10 -5.53 -9.58 16.59
CA ILE A 10 -5.03 -10.92 16.29
C ILE A 10 -4.91 -11.72 17.57
N ARG A 11 -5.78 -12.72 17.71
CA ARG A 11 -5.72 -13.70 18.80
C ARG A 11 -4.47 -14.54 18.61
N ASP A 12 -3.61 -14.59 19.65
CA ASP A 12 -2.33 -15.33 19.63
C ASP A 12 -1.24 -14.77 18.71
N SER A 13 -1.11 -13.44 18.66
CA SER A 13 -0.19 -12.68 17.79
C SER A 13 1.31 -13.06 17.92
N ARG A 14 1.67 -13.97 18.83
CA ARG A 14 3.07 -14.42 19.08
C ARG A 14 3.48 -15.59 18.18
N HIS A 15 2.53 -16.42 17.74
CA HIS A 15 2.79 -17.61 16.92
C HIS A 15 2.68 -17.28 15.42
N THR A 16 3.70 -16.61 14.88
CA THR A 16 3.73 -16.19 13.45
C THR A 16 3.90 -17.35 12.48
N ASP A 17 4.27 -18.55 12.97
CA ASP A 17 4.38 -19.77 12.17
C ASP A 17 3.01 -20.38 11.85
N ASP A 18 1.94 -20.00 12.58
CA ASP A 18 0.58 -20.43 12.25
C ASP A 18 0.08 -19.68 11.00
N PRO A 19 -0.30 -20.40 9.92
CA PRO A 19 -0.83 -19.79 8.70
C PRO A 19 -2.02 -18.86 8.94
N ARG A 20 -2.84 -19.11 9.96
CA ARG A 20 -3.98 -18.27 10.33
C ARG A 20 -3.53 -16.92 10.89
N VAL A 21 -2.53 -16.93 11.76
CA VAL A 21 -1.94 -15.73 12.36
C VAL A 21 -1.25 -14.91 11.27
N ARG A 22 -0.50 -15.58 10.39
CA ARG A 22 0.15 -14.96 9.22
C ARG A 22 -0.86 -14.25 8.32
N THR A 23 -1.95 -14.93 7.94
CA THR A 23 -3.03 -14.35 7.14
C THR A 23 -3.70 -13.17 7.85
N ALA A 24 -3.94 -13.26 9.16
CA ALA A 24 -4.53 -12.18 9.94
C ALA A 24 -3.63 -10.93 9.98
N TYR A 25 -2.31 -11.11 10.11
CA TYR A 25 -1.34 -10.01 10.00
C TYR A 25 -1.39 -9.35 8.63
N GLY A 26 -1.38 -10.15 7.55
CA GLY A 26 -1.47 -9.64 6.18
C GLY A 26 -2.75 -8.82 5.95
N MET A 27 -3.90 -9.36 6.36
CA MET A 27 -5.18 -8.66 6.24
C MET A 27 -5.23 -7.36 7.06
N LEU A 28 -4.75 -7.38 8.30
CA LEU A 28 -4.70 -6.19 9.16
C LEU A 28 -3.84 -5.08 8.54
N CYS A 29 -2.66 -5.45 8.05
CA CYS A 29 -1.74 -4.49 7.44
C CYS A 29 -2.32 -3.89 6.16
N SER A 30 -2.90 -4.71 5.29
CA SER A 30 -3.55 -4.24 4.07
C SER A 30 -4.73 -3.30 4.39
N ALA A 31 -5.55 -3.63 5.40
CA ALA A 31 -6.65 -2.78 5.84
C ALA A 31 -6.16 -1.42 6.37
N VAL A 32 -5.10 -1.40 7.18
CA VAL A 32 -4.49 -0.16 7.69
C VAL A 32 -3.97 0.70 6.54
N ALA A 33 -3.28 0.08 5.58
CA ALA A 33 -2.76 0.80 4.43
C ALA A 33 -3.84 1.38 3.53
N ILE A 34 -4.87 0.60 3.22
CA ILE A 34 -6.03 1.06 2.47
C ILE A 34 -6.64 2.29 3.15
N THR A 35 -6.86 2.20 4.46
CA THR A 35 -7.44 3.30 5.24
C THR A 35 -6.56 4.55 5.19
N LEU A 36 -5.25 4.41 5.40
CA LEU A 36 -4.32 5.55 5.37
C LEU A 36 -4.24 6.18 3.96
N ASN A 37 -4.21 5.37 2.90
CA ASN A 37 -4.19 5.88 1.54
C ASN A 37 -5.50 6.57 1.15
N ILE A 38 -6.66 6.08 1.60
CA ILE A 38 -7.95 6.77 1.42
C ILE A 38 -7.94 8.12 2.11
N LEU A 39 -7.45 8.19 3.36
CA LEU A 39 -7.37 9.45 4.11
C LEU A 39 -6.42 10.44 3.43
N LEU A 40 -5.26 9.98 2.95
CA LEU A 40 -4.33 10.82 2.20
C LEU A 40 -4.92 11.29 0.87
N ALA A 41 -5.57 10.40 0.12
CA ALA A 41 -6.23 10.75 -1.13
C ALA A 41 -7.30 11.82 -0.90
N ALA A 42 -8.16 11.63 0.11
CA ALA A 42 -9.20 12.61 0.45
C ALA A 42 -8.60 13.96 0.87
N ALA A 43 -7.60 13.97 1.73
CA ALA A 43 -6.93 15.21 2.18
C ALA A 43 -6.29 15.96 0.99
N LYS A 44 -5.56 15.25 0.13
CA LYS A 44 -4.94 15.83 -1.07
C LYS A 44 -5.97 16.33 -2.07
N PHE A 45 -7.05 15.57 -2.28
CA PHE A 45 -8.12 15.98 -3.18
C PHE A 45 -8.79 17.27 -2.71
N VAL A 46 -9.12 17.37 -1.42
CA VAL A 46 -9.72 18.59 -0.84
C VAL A 46 -8.76 19.77 -0.96
N VAL A 47 -7.50 19.61 -0.55
CA VAL A 47 -6.51 20.72 -0.61
C VAL A 47 -6.19 21.06 -2.06
N GLY A 48 -6.06 20.08 -2.95
CA GLY A 48 -5.79 20.31 -4.37
C GLY A 48 -6.90 21.10 -5.06
N THR A 49 -8.18 20.75 -4.80
CA THR A 49 -9.33 21.48 -5.35
C THR A 49 -9.46 22.89 -4.78
N LEU A 50 -9.27 23.07 -3.46
CA LEU A 50 -9.34 24.39 -2.83
C LEU A 50 -8.19 25.32 -3.26
N ALA A 51 -7.01 24.76 -3.51
CA ALA A 51 -5.84 25.50 -3.98
C ALA A 51 -5.78 25.66 -5.50
N GLY A 52 -6.72 25.07 -6.26
CA GLY A 52 -6.68 25.06 -7.72
C GLY A 52 -5.49 24.30 -8.31
N SER A 53 -4.84 23.44 -7.52
CA SER A 53 -3.60 22.73 -7.89
C SER A 53 -3.89 21.38 -8.54
N VAL A 54 -3.74 21.30 -9.84
CA VAL A 54 -3.86 20.05 -10.62
C VAL A 54 -2.82 19.03 -10.15
N SER A 55 -1.62 19.48 -9.77
CA SER A 55 -0.53 18.59 -9.32
C SER A 55 -0.89 17.85 -8.03
N ILE A 56 -1.49 18.53 -7.03
CA ILE A 56 -1.93 17.90 -5.78
C ILE A 56 -3.10 16.97 -6.01
N THR A 57 -4.03 17.35 -6.89
CA THR A 57 -5.17 16.50 -7.25
C THR A 57 -4.70 15.24 -7.98
N ALA A 58 -3.72 15.35 -8.88
CA ALA A 58 -3.11 14.21 -9.54
C ALA A 58 -2.40 13.28 -8.53
N ASP A 59 -1.73 13.86 -7.53
CA ASP A 59 -1.08 13.07 -6.46
C ASP A 59 -2.09 12.35 -5.54
N ALA A 60 -3.31 12.90 -5.40
CA ALA A 60 -4.41 12.18 -4.76
C ALA A 60 -4.79 10.90 -5.51
N MET A 61 -4.72 10.90 -6.84
CA MET A 61 -4.99 9.71 -7.66
C MET A 61 -3.92 8.63 -7.46
N ASN A 62 -2.65 9.00 -7.25
CA ASN A 62 -1.61 8.05 -6.88
C ASN A 62 -1.97 7.30 -5.60
N ASN A 63 -2.41 8.02 -4.54
CA ASN A 63 -2.84 7.37 -3.31
C ASN A 63 -4.06 6.45 -3.52
N LEU A 64 -4.95 6.78 -4.47
CA LEU A 64 -6.06 5.90 -4.82
C LEU A 64 -5.58 4.63 -5.54
N SER A 65 -4.55 4.72 -6.38
CA SER A 65 -3.91 3.54 -6.98
C SER A 65 -3.27 2.63 -5.93
N ASP A 66 -2.68 3.22 -4.87
CA ASP A 66 -2.15 2.44 -3.72
C ASP A 66 -3.26 1.71 -2.96
N VAL A 67 -4.47 2.28 -2.90
CA VAL A 67 -5.65 1.56 -2.37
C VAL A 67 -5.93 0.32 -3.19
N GLY A 68 -5.81 0.39 -4.52
CA GLY A 68 -5.96 -0.76 -5.41
C GLY A 68 -4.94 -1.86 -5.12
N SER A 69 -3.65 -1.50 -5.00
CA SER A 69 -2.56 -2.44 -4.64
C SER A 69 -2.78 -3.06 -3.26
N GLY A 70 -3.21 -2.26 -2.28
CA GLY A 70 -3.57 -2.73 -0.94
C GLY A 70 -4.75 -3.70 -0.95
N ALA A 71 -5.77 -3.44 -1.79
CA ALA A 71 -6.91 -4.33 -1.96
C ALA A 71 -6.50 -5.67 -2.58
N LEU A 72 -5.62 -5.66 -3.59
CA LEU A 72 -5.06 -6.88 -4.17
C LEU A 72 -4.28 -7.70 -3.13
N THR A 73 -3.47 -7.03 -2.30
CA THR A 73 -2.74 -7.67 -1.20
C THR A 73 -3.70 -8.32 -0.20
N LEU A 74 -4.77 -7.60 0.19
CA LEU A 74 -5.80 -8.11 1.10
C LEU A 74 -6.50 -9.35 0.53
N VAL A 75 -6.89 -9.31 -0.75
CA VAL A 75 -7.52 -10.44 -1.45
C VAL A 75 -6.54 -11.61 -1.53
N GLY A 76 -5.27 -11.35 -1.86
CA GLY A 76 -4.21 -12.36 -1.91
C GLY A 76 -4.07 -13.11 -0.57
N PHE A 77 -3.98 -12.39 0.55
CA PHE A 77 -3.93 -13.01 1.88
C PHE A 77 -5.20 -13.79 2.23
N ARG A 78 -6.37 -13.26 1.87
CA ARG A 78 -7.63 -13.95 2.13
C ARG A 78 -7.76 -15.25 1.32
N LEU A 79 -7.30 -15.24 0.07
CA LEU A 79 -7.33 -16.43 -0.79
C LEU A 79 -6.27 -17.46 -0.37
N SER A 80 -5.04 -17.01 -0.07
CA SER A 80 -3.95 -17.92 0.35
C SER A 80 -4.25 -18.63 1.66
N GLY A 81 -5.07 -18.02 2.53
CA GLY A 81 -5.53 -18.61 3.80
C GLY A 81 -6.66 -19.62 3.67
N LYS A 82 -7.20 -19.88 2.48
CA LYS A 82 -8.23 -20.92 2.27
C LYS A 82 -7.66 -22.31 2.47
N LYS A 83 -8.50 -23.19 3.06
CA LYS A 83 -8.17 -24.61 3.23
C LYS A 83 -8.04 -25.31 1.87
N PRO A 84 -7.29 -26.43 1.79
CA PRO A 84 -7.30 -27.30 0.63
C PRO A 84 -8.72 -27.70 0.24
N ASP A 85 -9.01 -27.75 -1.06
CA ASP A 85 -10.25 -28.21 -1.67
C ASP A 85 -9.95 -29.27 -2.75
N LEU A 86 -10.97 -29.79 -3.41
CA LEU A 86 -10.84 -30.84 -4.42
C LEU A 86 -10.02 -30.38 -5.64
N GLU A 87 -10.09 -29.09 -5.98
CA GLU A 87 -9.35 -28.52 -7.11
C GLU A 87 -7.91 -28.13 -6.72
N HIS A 88 -7.69 -27.83 -5.43
CA HIS A 88 -6.39 -27.42 -4.89
C HIS A 88 -6.00 -28.26 -3.66
N PRO A 89 -5.62 -29.55 -3.85
CA PRO A 89 -5.31 -30.49 -2.77
C PRO A 89 -4.14 -30.01 -1.86
N PHE A 90 -3.22 -29.21 -2.41
CA PHE A 90 -2.07 -28.67 -1.68
C PHE A 90 -2.35 -27.30 -1.05
N GLY A 91 -3.62 -26.82 -1.10
CA GLY A 91 -4.03 -25.52 -0.59
C GLY A 91 -3.68 -24.35 -1.52
N HIS A 92 -4.00 -23.14 -1.05
CA HIS A 92 -3.95 -21.91 -1.84
C HIS A 92 -2.73 -21.03 -1.53
N GLY A 93 -1.76 -21.50 -0.76
CA GLY A 93 -0.61 -20.70 -0.31
C GLY A 93 0.23 -20.08 -1.43
N ARG A 94 0.27 -20.70 -2.61
CA ARG A 94 0.98 -20.17 -3.79
C ARG A 94 0.35 -18.91 -4.38
N ILE A 95 -0.91 -18.62 -4.07
CA ILE A 95 -1.60 -17.40 -4.52
C ILE A 95 -0.85 -16.15 -4.02
N GLU A 96 -0.22 -16.20 -2.86
CA GLU A 96 0.58 -15.09 -2.34
C GLU A 96 1.72 -14.69 -3.30
N TYR A 97 2.42 -15.66 -3.88
CA TYR A 97 3.49 -15.39 -4.86
C TYR A 97 2.94 -14.81 -6.16
N VAL A 98 1.79 -15.31 -6.63
CA VAL A 98 1.11 -14.78 -7.82
C VAL A 98 0.69 -13.33 -7.58
N MET A 99 0.12 -13.03 -6.41
CA MET A 99 -0.24 -11.67 -6.04
C MET A 99 0.98 -10.76 -5.90
N GLY A 100 2.09 -11.27 -5.34
CA GLY A 100 3.36 -10.55 -5.31
C GLY A 100 3.86 -10.19 -6.71
N LEU A 101 3.76 -11.10 -7.67
CA LEU A 101 4.12 -10.84 -9.07
C LEU A 101 3.21 -9.76 -9.71
N VAL A 102 1.90 -9.82 -9.46
CA VAL A 102 0.94 -8.81 -9.96
C VAL A 102 1.28 -7.44 -9.38
N ILE A 103 1.53 -7.35 -8.06
CA ILE A 103 1.92 -6.10 -7.39
C ILE A 103 3.22 -5.57 -7.98
N ALA A 104 4.24 -6.41 -8.16
CA ALA A 104 5.50 -6.01 -8.78
C ALA A 104 5.31 -5.46 -10.20
N GLY A 105 4.41 -6.05 -10.99
CA GLY A 105 4.04 -5.54 -12.32
C GLY A 105 3.38 -4.16 -12.27
N ILE A 106 2.49 -3.93 -11.30
CA ILE A 106 1.84 -2.63 -11.08
C ILE A 106 2.88 -1.57 -10.69
N ILE A 107 3.79 -1.90 -9.77
CA ILE A 107 4.88 -1.00 -9.34
C ILE A 107 5.77 -0.63 -10.54
N LEU A 108 6.14 -1.62 -11.35
CA LEU A 108 6.95 -1.38 -12.55
C LEU A 108 6.24 -0.45 -13.54
N TYR A 109 4.94 -0.68 -13.78
CA TYR A 109 4.14 0.19 -14.63
C TYR A 109 4.07 1.62 -14.08
N ALA A 110 3.77 1.78 -12.79
CA ALA A 110 3.73 3.08 -12.13
C ALA A 110 5.08 3.81 -12.18
N GLY A 111 6.19 3.09 -12.02
CA GLY A 111 7.54 3.64 -12.16
C GLY A 111 7.84 4.16 -13.57
N ILE A 112 7.42 3.41 -14.60
CA ILE A 112 7.58 3.83 -16.01
C ILE A 112 6.71 5.06 -16.28
N ASP A 113 5.47 5.11 -15.78
CA ASP A 113 4.56 6.23 -15.94
C ASP A 113 5.11 7.49 -15.25
N ALA A 114 5.62 7.37 -14.04
CA ALA A 114 6.28 8.45 -13.30
C ALA A 114 7.49 9.00 -14.04
N LEU A 115 8.32 8.14 -14.66
CA LEU A 115 9.46 8.56 -15.48
C LEU A 115 9.01 9.34 -16.72
N ARG A 116 7.97 8.89 -17.40
CA ARG A 116 7.38 9.60 -18.55
C ARG A 116 6.83 10.96 -18.14
N GLY A 117 6.09 11.03 -17.02
CA GLY A 117 5.56 12.26 -16.49
C GLY A 117 6.67 13.26 -16.10
N ALA A 118 7.74 12.78 -15.46
CA ALA A 118 8.89 13.59 -15.10
C ALA A 118 9.61 14.14 -16.36
N ALA A 119 9.82 13.31 -17.37
CA ALA A 119 10.41 13.74 -18.64
C ALA A 119 9.55 14.81 -19.35
N GLY A 120 8.21 14.62 -19.35
CA GLY A 120 7.29 15.60 -19.88
C GLY A 120 7.37 16.97 -19.18
N LYS A 121 7.44 16.98 -17.85
CA LYS A 121 7.58 18.21 -17.04
C LYS A 121 8.93 18.90 -17.23
N LEU A 122 9.99 18.16 -17.53
CA LEU A 122 11.30 18.74 -17.87
C LEU A 122 11.27 19.44 -19.24
N LEU A 123 10.56 18.89 -20.21
CA LEU A 123 10.44 19.45 -21.55
C LEU A 123 9.42 20.63 -21.62
N HIS A 124 8.40 20.59 -20.79
CA HIS A 124 7.34 21.59 -20.71
C HIS A 124 7.13 22.00 -19.25
N PRO A 125 8.00 22.90 -18.70
CA PRO A 125 7.89 23.34 -17.32
C PRO A 125 6.61 24.14 -17.10
N GLU A 126 5.76 23.68 -16.20
CA GLU A 126 4.59 24.41 -15.73
C GLU A 126 4.93 25.21 -14.47
N ALA A 127 4.39 26.44 -14.37
CA ALA A 127 4.57 27.26 -13.18
C ALA A 127 3.85 26.58 -11.98
N MET A 128 4.61 26.29 -10.93
CA MET A 128 4.04 25.75 -9.70
C MET A 128 3.46 26.88 -8.84
N GLU A 129 2.18 26.84 -8.56
CA GLU A 129 1.58 27.69 -7.54
C GLU A 129 1.95 27.18 -6.15
N PHE A 130 2.72 27.95 -5.42
CA PHE A 130 3.23 27.60 -4.10
C PHE A 130 2.24 28.01 -3.03
N THR A 131 1.60 27.01 -2.37
CA THR A 131 0.69 27.25 -1.24
C THR A 131 1.22 26.54 0.00
N TRP A 132 1.27 27.20 1.16
CA TRP A 132 1.71 26.57 2.40
C TRP A 132 0.88 25.33 2.78
N ALA A 133 -0.41 25.33 2.46
CA ALA A 133 -1.27 24.17 2.63
C ALA A 133 -0.80 22.96 1.79
N ALA A 134 -0.36 23.20 0.57
CA ALA A 134 0.21 22.17 -0.31
C ALA A 134 1.47 21.54 0.30
N VAL A 135 2.38 22.38 0.83
CA VAL A 135 3.59 21.91 1.50
C VAL A 135 3.27 21.08 2.74
N ALA A 136 2.33 21.53 3.56
CA ALA A 136 1.93 20.80 4.77
C ALA A 136 1.35 19.42 4.43
N VAL A 137 0.50 19.33 3.41
CA VAL A 137 -0.07 18.04 2.96
C VAL A 137 0.97 17.13 2.36
N LEU A 138 1.93 17.66 1.58
CA LEU A 138 3.05 16.89 1.04
C LEU A 138 3.93 16.32 2.15
N VAL A 139 4.33 17.14 3.12
CA VAL A 139 5.15 16.70 4.26
C VAL A 139 4.41 15.62 5.06
N LEU A 140 3.13 15.84 5.36
CA LEU A 140 2.31 14.85 6.05
C LEU A 140 2.24 13.54 5.26
N SER A 141 2.06 13.61 3.93
CA SER A 141 2.02 12.45 3.04
C SER A 141 3.32 11.66 3.09
N ILE A 142 4.47 12.36 3.02
CA ILE A 142 5.79 11.72 3.10
C ILE A 142 5.94 11.00 4.45
N LEU A 143 5.59 11.64 5.56
CA LEU A 143 5.67 11.03 6.89
C LEU A 143 4.81 9.78 7.01
N VAL A 144 3.58 9.83 6.51
CA VAL A 144 2.66 8.67 6.50
C VAL A 144 3.21 7.56 5.61
N LYS A 145 3.70 7.88 4.41
CA LYS A 145 4.30 6.93 3.47
C LYS A 145 5.55 6.25 4.06
N VAL A 146 6.46 7.01 4.65
CA VAL A 146 7.62 6.46 5.35
C VAL A 146 7.19 5.54 6.50
N TYR A 147 6.20 5.95 7.29
CA TYR A 147 5.65 5.10 8.33
C TYR A 147 5.08 3.80 7.77
N MET A 148 4.31 3.85 6.68
CA MET A 148 3.74 2.68 6.02
C MET A 148 4.83 1.75 5.47
N SER A 149 5.85 2.29 4.81
CA SER A 149 6.97 1.51 4.28
C SER A 149 7.70 0.73 5.38
N VAL A 150 8.05 1.40 6.48
CA VAL A 150 8.67 0.75 7.65
C VAL A 150 7.74 -0.28 8.27
N PHE A 151 6.45 0.02 8.36
CA PHE A 151 5.42 -0.86 8.89
C PHE A 151 5.31 -2.15 8.09
N TYR A 152 5.13 -2.05 6.77
CA TYR A 152 5.03 -3.19 5.86
C TYR A 152 6.28 -4.07 5.89
N ARG A 153 7.47 -3.45 5.81
CA ARG A 153 8.73 -4.20 5.83
C ARG A 153 8.95 -4.95 7.14
N ARG A 154 8.64 -4.34 8.28
CA ARG A 154 8.77 -5.00 9.59
C ARG A 154 7.84 -6.20 9.71
N ILE A 155 6.58 -6.06 9.29
CA ILE A 155 5.63 -7.17 9.39
C ILE A 155 5.90 -8.20 8.31
N GLY A 156 6.19 -7.79 7.06
CA GLY A 156 6.56 -8.69 5.98
C GLY A 156 7.68 -9.65 6.39
N ARG A 157 8.76 -9.11 6.98
CA ARG A 157 9.85 -9.92 7.54
C ARG A 157 9.41 -10.82 8.69
N LYS A 158 8.55 -10.32 9.58
CA LYS A 158 8.05 -11.10 10.73
C LYS A 158 7.22 -12.30 10.31
N ILE A 159 6.43 -12.18 9.24
CA ILE A 159 5.55 -13.25 8.73
C ILE A 159 6.11 -13.97 7.50
N GLY A 160 7.31 -13.61 7.01
CA GLY A 160 7.94 -14.18 5.82
C GLY A 160 7.11 -13.96 4.55
N SER A 161 6.50 -12.79 4.37
CA SER A 161 5.66 -12.47 3.21
C SER A 161 6.36 -11.53 2.23
N THR A 162 6.73 -12.07 1.07
CA THR A 162 7.32 -11.30 -0.04
C THR A 162 6.36 -10.26 -0.61
N ALA A 163 5.07 -10.57 -0.67
CA ALA A 163 4.04 -9.62 -1.12
C ALA A 163 3.98 -8.38 -0.22
N MET A 164 4.08 -8.54 1.10
CA MET A 164 4.12 -7.42 2.03
C MET A 164 5.43 -6.62 1.96
N GLU A 165 6.56 -7.29 1.76
CA GLU A 165 7.83 -6.58 1.58
C GLU A 165 7.82 -5.72 0.31
N MET A 166 7.24 -6.21 -0.79
CA MET A 166 7.03 -5.46 -2.02
C MET A 166 6.08 -4.28 -1.83
N SER A 167 4.95 -4.46 -1.15
CA SER A 167 4.05 -3.36 -0.81
C SER A 167 4.72 -2.29 0.07
N GLY A 168 5.68 -2.69 0.92
CA GLY A 168 6.50 -1.78 1.70
C GLY A 168 7.58 -1.06 0.87
N ALA A 169 7.92 -1.53 -0.31
CA ALA A 169 8.81 -0.85 -1.24
C ALA A 169 8.06 0.17 -2.11
N ASP A 170 6.77 -0.08 -2.38
CA ASP A 170 5.89 0.79 -3.15
C ASP A 170 5.36 1.99 -2.33
N ALA A 171 5.19 1.82 -1.03
CA ALA A 171 4.71 2.88 -0.14
C ALA A 171 5.73 4.01 0.04
#